data_8a9d52de4cd147c9ed8f1f883230b5d4
#
_entry.id   8a9d52de4cd147c9ed8f1f883230b5d4
#
_cell.length_a   1.000
_cell.length_b   1.000
_cell.length_c   1.000
_cell.angle_alpha   90.00
_cell.angle_beta   90.00
_cell.angle_gamma   90.00
#
_symmetry.space_group_name_H-M   'P 1'
#
loop_
_entity.id
_entity.type
_entity.pdbx_description
1 polymer ?
#
loop_
_entity_poly.entity_id
_entity_poly.type
_entity_poly.pdbx_seq_one_letter_code
_entity_poly.pdbx_strand_id
1 'polypeptide(L)'
;LEYALENTSTKDEIADIKAEMKQMNLISGHNRDKLKKESAQDILTLQADGLDIWVGRNNRQNDFLTLKKAHPYDLWFHVKNQPGSHVILACHNVTPTDAQIERAAQLAAYYSKARESSKVEVDCTLVRHVKKPAHAVPGYVIFTDQTTYMVEPKK
;
A
#
# COMPACT_ATOMS: atom_id res chain seq x y z
N LEU A 1 2.01 -6.14 17.54
CA LEU A 1 1.47 -6.00 16.20
C LEU A 1 0.85 -4.64 15.99
N GLU A 2 1.20 -4.00 14.91
CA GLU A 2 0.55 -2.78 14.47
C GLU A 2 -0.37 -3.04 13.29
N TYR A 3 -1.32 -2.14 13.07
CA TYR A 3 -2.30 -2.25 11.99
C TYR A 3 -2.10 -1.11 11.01
N ALA A 4 -2.12 -1.44 9.71
CA ALA A 4 -2.28 -0.42 8.68
C ALA A 4 -3.77 -0.10 8.56
N LEU A 5 -4.10 1.17 8.68
CA LEU A 5 -5.48 1.62 8.54
C LEU A 5 -5.89 1.61 7.06
N GLU A 6 -7.18 1.46 6.86
CA GLU A 6 -7.76 1.42 5.53
C GLU A 6 -7.60 2.76 4.83
N ASN A 7 -7.51 2.72 3.50
CA ASN A 7 -7.21 3.89 2.68
C ASN A 7 -8.37 4.88 2.57
N THR A 8 -9.59 4.46 2.88
CA THR A 8 -10.79 5.27 2.76
C THR A 8 -11.52 5.37 4.09
N SER A 9 -12.49 6.28 4.19
CA SER A 9 -13.39 6.32 5.34
C SER A 9 -14.23 5.05 5.38
N THR A 10 -14.77 4.71 6.56
CA THR A 10 -15.60 3.51 6.74
C THR A 10 -16.77 3.46 5.75
N LYS A 11 -17.36 4.61 5.44
CA LYS A 11 -18.48 4.70 4.51
C LYS A 11 -18.06 4.36 3.08
N ASP A 12 -16.93 4.87 2.64
CA ASP A 12 -16.40 4.60 1.29
C ASP A 12 -15.97 3.14 1.16
N GLU A 13 -15.40 2.57 2.21
CA GLU A 13 -15.05 1.17 2.27
C GLU A 13 -16.23 0.23 2.11
N ILE A 14 -17.33 0.51 2.82
CA ILE A 14 -18.55 -0.29 2.71
C ILE A 14 -19.07 -0.24 1.27
N ALA A 15 -19.03 0.92 0.62
CA ALA A 15 -19.42 1.06 -0.77
C ALA A 15 -18.52 0.25 -1.70
N ASP A 16 -17.21 0.27 -1.48
CA ASP A 16 -16.24 -0.50 -2.26
C ASP A 16 -16.48 -2.00 -2.12
N ILE A 17 -16.68 -2.49 -0.90
CA ILE A 17 -16.93 -3.91 -0.64
C ILE A 17 -18.23 -4.35 -1.31
N LYS A 18 -19.29 -3.55 -1.23
CA LYS A 18 -20.56 -3.84 -1.88
C LYS A 18 -20.42 -3.89 -3.40
N ALA A 19 -19.66 -2.96 -3.98
CA ALA A 19 -19.41 -2.94 -5.42
C ALA A 19 -18.63 -4.18 -5.86
N GLU A 20 -17.61 -4.58 -5.10
CA GLU A 20 -16.86 -5.80 -5.37
C GLU A 20 -17.72 -7.05 -5.31
N MET A 21 -18.52 -7.20 -4.27
CA MET A 21 -19.41 -8.35 -4.13
C MET A 21 -20.42 -8.42 -5.25
N LYS A 22 -20.97 -7.29 -5.67
CA LYS A 22 -21.91 -7.21 -6.79
C LYS A 22 -21.24 -7.62 -8.10
N GLN A 23 -20.01 -7.17 -8.34
CA GLN A 23 -19.24 -7.55 -9.52
C GLN A 23 -18.93 -9.05 -9.51
N MET A 24 -18.53 -9.59 -8.38
CA MET A 24 -18.23 -11.02 -8.25
C MET A 24 -19.44 -11.91 -8.49
N ASN A 25 -20.64 -11.43 -8.19
CA ASN A 25 -21.88 -12.18 -8.44
C ASN A 25 -22.33 -12.13 -9.90
N LEU A 26 -21.96 -11.07 -10.64
CA LEU A 26 -22.38 -10.84 -12.02
C LEU A 26 -21.35 -11.27 -13.05
N ILE A 27 -20.10 -11.46 -12.65
CA ILE A 27 -18.99 -11.71 -13.56
C ILE A 27 -18.48 -13.13 -13.39
N SER A 28 -18.24 -13.83 -14.52
CA SER A 28 -17.63 -15.15 -14.52
C SER A 28 -16.17 -15.09 -14.05
N GLY A 29 -15.57 -16.25 -13.70
CA GLY A 29 -14.17 -16.32 -13.31
C GLY A 29 -13.21 -15.70 -14.33
N HIS A 30 -13.58 -15.74 -15.61
CA HIS A 30 -12.81 -15.14 -16.70
C HIS A 30 -12.68 -13.60 -16.54
N ASN A 31 -13.75 -12.95 -16.13
CA ASN A 31 -13.75 -11.50 -15.90
C ASN A 31 -13.01 -11.10 -14.62
N ARG A 32 -12.91 -12.00 -13.65
CA ARG A 32 -12.11 -11.77 -12.44
C ARG A 32 -10.62 -11.57 -12.77
N ASP A 33 -10.11 -12.38 -13.69
CA ASP A 33 -8.71 -12.26 -14.12
C ASP A 33 -8.47 -10.96 -14.87
N LYS A 34 -9.43 -10.51 -15.68
CA LYS A 34 -9.38 -9.24 -16.38
C LYS A 34 -9.36 -8.08 -15.40
N LEU A 35 -10.20 -8.09 -14.38
CA LEU A 35 -10.21 -7.06 -13.33
C LEU A 35 -8.89 -6.99 -12.55
N LYS A 36 -8.29 -8.14 -12.25
CA LYS A 36 -6.97 -8.19 -11.61
C LYS A 36 -5.89 -7.59 -12.49
N LYS A 37 -5.91 -7.87 -13.81
CA LYS A 37 -4.97 -7.30 -14.77
C LYS A 37 -5.13 -5.79 -14.89
N GLU A 38 -6.36 -5.30 -14.95
CA GLU A 38 -6.63 -3.86 -15.00
C GLU A 38 -6.12 -3.15 -13.76
N SER A 39 -6.33 -3.71 -12.56
CA SER A 39 -5.80 -3.17 -11.31
C SER A 39 -4.27 -3.12 -11.32
N ALA A 40 -3.63 -4.14 -11.88
CA ALA A 40 -2.17 -4.20 -11.98
C ALA A 40 -1.62 -3.15 -12.95
N GLN A 41 -2.34 -2.84 -14.03
CA GLN A 41 -1.91 -1.87 -15.03
C GLN A 41 -2.01 -0.42 -14.56
N ASP A 42 -2.88 -0.14 -13.60
CA ASP A 42 -3.14 1.22 -13.10
C ASP A 42 -2.31 1.59 -11.87
N ILE A 43 -1.33 0.78 -11.51
CA ILE A 43 -0.50 1.06 -10.35
C ILE A 43 0.40 2.27 -10.64
N LEU A 44 0.31 3.27 -9.78
CA LEU A 44 1.20 4.43 -9.86
C LEU A 44 2.62 3.99 -9.56
N THR A 45 3.53 4.23 -10.52
CA THR A 45 4.94 3.88 -10.38
C THR A 45 5.79 5.14 -10.47
N LEU A 46 6.62 5.34 -9.46
CA LEU A 46 7.59 6.43 -9.37
C LEU A 46 8.97 5.80 -9.19
N GLN A 47 10.01 6.63 -9.18
CA GLN A 47 11.37 6.11 -9.00
C GLN A 47 12.15 6.96 -8.01
N ALA A 48 13.08 6.31 -7.31
CA ALA A 48 14.08 6.97 -6.47
C ALA A 48 15.44 6.32 -6.76
N ASP A 49 16.31 7.06 -7.43
CA ASP A 49 17.68 6.64 -7.75
C ASP A 49 17.74 5.24 -8.37
N GLY A 50 16.87 4.98 -9.35
CA GLY A 50 16.85 3.73 -10.09
C GLY A 50 15.98 2.62 -9.51
N LEU A 51 15.45 2.79 -8.31
CA LEU A 51 14.50 1.83 -7.74
C LEU A 51 13.06 2.29 -7.96
N ASP A 52 12.20 1.35 -8.34
CA ASP A 52 10.79 1.63 -8.51
C ASP A 52 10.09 1.77 -7.16
N ILE A 53 9.16 2.72 -7.11
CA ILE A 53 8.26 2.90 -5.98
C ILE A 53 6.85 2.75 -6.50
N TRP A 54 6.10 1.81 -5.93
CA TRP A 54 4.71 1.55 -6.31
C TRP A 54 3.78 2.08 -5.25
N VAL A 55 2.73 2.80 -5.68
CA VAL A 55 1.76 3.42 -4.78
C VAL A 55 0.38 2.86 -5.06
N GLY A 56 -0.24 2.26 -4.04
CA GLY A 56 -1.63 1.83 -4.11
C GLY A 56 -2.56 3.00 -3.83
N ARG A 57 -3.49 3.27 -4.74
CA ARG A 57 -4.40 4.40 -4.63
C ARG A 57 -5.80 4.03 -4.16
N ASN A 58 -6.04 2.76 -3.94
CA ASN A 58 -7.27 2.24 -3.34
C ASN A 58 -6.99 0.91 -2.65
N ASN A 59 -7.96 0.39 -1.93
CA ASN A 59 -7.76 -0.81 -1.11
C ASN A 59 -7.43 -2.06 -1.93
N ARG A 60 -7.97 -2.20 -3.14
CA ARG A 60 -7.63 -3.31 -4.03
C ARG A 60 -6.18 -3.24 -4.49
N GLN A 61 -5.76 -2.05 -4.90
CA GLN A 61 -4.37 -1.84 -5.31
C GLN A 61 -3.40 -2.07 -4.15
N ASN A 62 -3.78 -1.63 -2.94
CA ASN A 62 -2.99 -1.88 -1.74
C ASN A 62 -2.79 -3.37 -1.51
N ASP A 63 -3.86 -4.14 -1.56
CA ASP A 63 -3.78 -5.61 -1.43
C ASP A 63 -2.93 -6.23 -2.54
N PHE A 64 -3.19 -5.85 -3.78
CA PHE A 64 -2.44 -6.38 -4.91
C PHE A 64 -0.95 -6.11 -4.78
N LEU A 65 -0.57 -4.88 -4.47
CA LEU A 65 0.83 -4.51 -4.30
C LEU A 65 1.52 -5.32 -3.22
N THR A 66 0.91 -5.37 -2.05
CA THR A 66 1.52 -5.95 -0.86
C THR A 66 1.54 -7.47 -0.89
N LEU A 67 0.46 -8.08 -1.40
CA LEU A 67 0.26 -9.52 -1.31
C LEU A 67 0.63 -10.28 -2.58
N LYS A 68 0.68 -9.61 -3.74
CA LYS A 68 0.89 -10.28 -5.04
C LYS A 68 2.10 -9.76 -5.81
N LYS A 69 2.28 -8.43 -5.90
CA LYS A 69 3.31 -7.84 -6.74
C LYS A 69 4.67 -7.73 -6.04
N ALA A 70 4.69 -7.33 -4.78
CA ALA A 70 5.93 -7.11 -4.05
C ALA A 70 6.62 -8.43 -3.70
N HIS A 71 7.94 -8.39 -3.67
CA HIS A 71 8.75 -9.52 -3.20
C HIS A 71 8.94 -9.47 -1.67
N PRO A 72 9.17 -10.59 -1.00
CA PRO A 72 9.29 -10.63 0.47
C PRO A 72 10.33 -9.67 1.06
N TYR A 73 11.39 -9.37 0.31
CA TYR A 73 12.48 -8.50 0.77
C TYR A 73 12.35 -7.06 0.27
N ASP A 74 11.26 -6.70 -0.41
CA ASP A 74 10.95 -5.31 -0.70
C ASP A 74 10.50 -4.61 0.57
N LEU A 75 10.56 -3.27 0.59
CA LEU A 75 10.10 -2.49 1.73
C LEU A 75 8.67 -2.01 1.52
N TRP A 76 7.89 -2.12 2.57
CA TRP A 76 6.50 -1.69 2.64
C TRP A 76 6.41 -0.48 3.55
N PHE A 77 5.67 0.54 3.12
CA PHE A 77 5.49 1.80 3.86
C PHE A 77 4.01 2.12 4.00
N HIS A 78 3.66 2.66 5.15
CA HIS A 78 2.30 3.12 5.42
C HIS A 78 2.34 4.19 6.52
N VAL A 79 1.52 5.23 6.37
CA VAL A 79 1.39 6.25 7.40
C VAL A 79 0.91 5.63 8.71
N LYS A 80 1.46 6.09 9.84
CA LYS A 80 1.14 5.53 11.15
C LYS A 80 -0.22 6.01 11.64
N ASN A 81 -1.06 5.06 12.07
CA ASN A 81 -2.34 5.31 12.73
C ASN A 81 -3.34 6.15 11.93
N GLN A 82 -3.22 6.18 10.59
CA GLN A 82 -4.14 6.90 9.72
C GLN A 82 -4.37 6.12 8.44
N PRO A 83 -5.51 6.34 7.76
CA PRO A 83 -5.71 5.78 6.43
C PRO A 83 -4.72 6.34 5.42
N GLY A 84 -4.20 5.49 4.56
CA GLY A 84 -3.25 5.89 3.53
C GLY A 84 -2.95 4.78 2.55
N SER A 85 -2.13 5.10 1.55
CA SER A 85 -1.69 4.14 0.56
C SER A 85 -0.63 3.21 1.10
N HIS A 86 -0.67 1.95 0.64
CA HIS A 86 0.50 1.09 0.74
C HIS A 86 1.50 1.54 -0.32
N VAL A 87 2.74 1.71 0.10
CA VAL A 87 3.84 2.11 -0.79
C VAL A 87 4.92 1.04 -0.71
N ILE A 88 5.36 0.58 -1.87
CA ILE A 88 6.38 -0.46 -1.97
C ILE A 88 7.62 0.13 -2.63
N LEU A 89 8.76 0.03 -1.96
CA LEU A 89 10.07 0.28 -2.55
C LEU A 89 10.60 -1.05 -3.08
N ALA A 90 10.64 -1.19 -4.39
CA ALA A 90 11.07 -2.42 -5.05
C ALA A 90 12.59 -2.50 -5.06
N CYS A 91 13.15 -3.17 -4.08
CA CYS A 91 14.59 -3.16 -3.82
C CYS A 91 15.41 -4.10 -4.72
N HIS A 92 14.76 -5.06 -5.40
CA HIS A 92 15.43 -6.03 -6.27
C HIS A 92 16.62 -6.73 -5.60
N ASN A 93 16.47 -7.07 -4.32
CA ASN A 93 17.52 -7.69 -3.49
C ASN A 93 18.76 -6.80 -3.27
N VAL A 94 18.63 -5.51 -3.49
CA VAL A 94 19.67 -4.53 -3.21
C VAL A 94 19.30 -3.78 -1.94
N THR A 95 20.28 -3.48 -1.10
CA THR A 95 20.05 -2.65 0.09
C THR A 95 19.80 -1.22 -0.35
N PRO A 96 18.60 -0.65 -0.10
CA PRO A 96 18.33 0.71 -0.49
C PRO A 96 19.11 1.72 0.35
N THR A 97 19.36 2.89 -0.21
CA THR A 97 19.98 4.00 0.53
C THR A 97 18.97 4.68 1.43
N ASP A 98 19.46 5.44 2.40
CA ASP A 98 18.59 6.25 3.27
C ASP A 98 17.75 7.25 2.47
N ALA A 99 18.32 7.82 1.41
CA ALA A 99 17.61 8.75 0.53
C ALA A 99 16.46 8.05 -0.21
N GLN A 100 16.66 6.82 -0.68
CA GLN A 100 15.61 6.03 -1.33
C GLN A 100 14.49 5.68 -0.35
N ILE A 101 14.84 5.29 0.86
CA ILE A 101 13.88 4.98 1.93
C ILE A 101 13.08 6.24 2.29
N GLU A 102 13.76 7.37 2.47
CA GLU A 102 13.10 8.63 2.79
C GLU A 102 12.11 9.03 1.69
N ARG A 103 12.50 8.88 0.44
CA ARG A 103 11.64 9.22 -0.69
C ARG A 103 10.36 8.38 -0.70
N ALA A 104 10.47 7.08 -0.47
CA ALA A 104 9.31 6.20 -0.37
C ALA A 104 8.42 6.58 0.81
N ALA A 105 9.00 6.91 1.95
CA ALA A 105 8.26 7.37 3.13
C ALA A 105 7.53 8.70 2.87
N GLN A 106 8.16 9.65 2.19
CA GLN A 106 7.53 10.91 1.81
C GLN A 106 6.31 10.69 0.92
N LEU A 107 6.39 9.74 0.00
CA LEU A 107 5.27 9.40 -0.87
C LEU A 107 4.14 8.74 -0.08
N ALA A 108 4.44 7.87 0.87
CA ALA A 108 3.43 7.28 1.73
C ALA A 108 2.70 8.36 2.55
N ALA A 109 3.43 9.36 3.04
CA ALA A 109 2.84 10.49 3.75
C ALA A 109 1.99 11.37 2.83
N TYR A 110 2.45 11.61 1.61
CA TYR A 110 1.71 12.41 0.63
C TYR A 110 0.39 11.74 0.21
N TYR A 111 0.41 10.43 -0.01
CA TYR A 111 -0.78 9.67 -0.40
C TYR A 111 -1.52 9.15 0.83
N SER A 112 -1.73 10.02 1.82
CA SER A 112 -2.45 9.73 3.04
C SER A 112 -3.33 10.91 3.43
N LYS A 113 -4.12 10.74 4.47
CA LYS A 113 -4.90 11.85 5.03
C LYS A 113 -4.05 12.89 5.73
N ALA A 114 -2.77 12.60 5.96
CA ALA A 114 -1.85 13.50 6.64
C ALA A 114 -1.03 14.38 5.67
N ARG A 115 -1.39 14.42 4.39
CA ARG A 115 -0.59 15.14 3.36
C ARG A 115 -0.39 16.64 3.64
N GLU A 116 -1.29 17.24 4.38
CA GLU A 116 -1.21 18.68 4.71
C GLU A 116 -0.37 18.95 5.97
N SER A 117 0.06 17.92 6.65
CA SER A 117 0.90 18.07 7.85
C SER A 117 2.34 18.34 7.48
N SER A 118 3.06 19.07 8.33
CA SER A 118 4.46 19.37 8.10
C SER A 118 5.39 18.20 8.40
N LYS A 119 4.99 17.34 9.33
CA LYS A 119 5.73 16.12 9.69
C LYS A 119 4.76 14.98 9.92
N VAL A 120 5.08 13.82 9.34
CA VAL A 120 4.22 12.64 9.40
C VAL A 120 5.07 11.43 9.75
N GLU A 121 4.57 10.63 10.69
CA GLU A 121 5.20 9.34 11.00
C GLU A 121 4.75 8.29 10.00
N VAL A 122 5.73 7.60 9.41
CA VAL A 122 5.51 6.54 8.43
C VAL A 122 6.18 5.27 8.93
N ASP A 123 5.41 4.20 9.00
CA ASP A 123 5.94 2.88 9.34
C ASP A 123 6.54 2.21 8.12
N CYS A 124 7.67 1.56 8.31
CA CYS A 124 8.37 0.81 7.26
C CYS A 124 8.77 -0.56 7.79
N THR A 125 8.48 -1.59 7.02
CA THR A 125 8.94 -2.95 7.34
C THR A 125 9.12 -3.73 6.05
N LEU A 126 9.73 -4.91 6.14
CA LEU A 126 9.82 -5.80 4.99
C LEU A 126 8.42 -6.34 4.64
N VAL A 127 8.16 -6.51 3.35
CA VAL A 127 6.88 -7.07 2.88
C VAL A 127 6.59 -8.41 3.55
N ARG A 128 7.61 -9.23 3.79
CA ARG A 128 7.45 -10.55 4.45
C ARG A 128 6.88 -10.46 5.87
N HIS A 129 6.96 -9.29 6.50
CA HIS A 129 6.40 -9.06 7.85
C HIS A 129 4.98 -8.49 7.81
N VAL A 130 4.42 -8.32 6.62
CA VAL A 130 3.05 -7.83 6.43
C VAL A 130 2.15 -9.01 6.12
N LYS A 131 1.06 -9.14 6.84
CA LYS A 131 0.12 -10.26 6.67
C LYS A 131 -1.31 -9.76 6.65
N LYS A 132 -2.12 -10.45 5.85
CA LYS A 132 -3.55 -10.18 5.80
C LYS A 132 -4.28 -11.21 6.64
N PRO A 133 -4.98 -10.81 7.73
CA PRO A 133 -5.77 -11.75 8.51
C PRO A 133 -6.89 -12.38 7.65
N ALA A 134 -7.28 -13.60 7.99
CA ALA A 134 -8.39 -14.28 7.32
C ALA A 134 -9.65 -13.43 7.43
N HIS A 135 -10.37 -13.30 6.29
CA HIS A 135 -11.62 -12.52 6.20
C HIS A 135 -11.47 -11.02 6.45
N ALA A 136 -10.25 -10.49 6.44
CA ALA A 136 -10.05 -9.05 6.56
C ALA A 136 -10.52 -8.34 5.29
N VAL A 137 -11.04 -7.11 5.47
CA VAL A 137 -11.47 -6.27 4.35
C VAL A 137 -10.27 -5.84 3.48
N PRO A 138 -10.49 -5.48 2.21
CA PRO A 138 -9.41 -5.00 1.34
C PRO A 138 -8.66 -3.82 1.97
N GLY A 139 -7.34 -3.84 1.85
CA GLY A 139 -6.46 -2.80 2.39
C GLY A 139 -6.07 -2.98 3.84
N TYR A 140 -6.74 -3.84 4.59
CA TYR A 140 -6.43 -4.08 6.00
C TYR A 140 -5.35 -5.16 6.12
N VAL A 141 -4.24 -4.82 6.78
CA VAL A 141 -3.15 -5.75 7.06
C VAL A 141 -2.62 -5.53 8.47
N ILE A 142 -1.92 -6.52 8.98
CA ILE A 142 -1.13 -6.41 10.21
C ILE A 142 0.33 -6.59 9.86
N PHE A 143 1.21 -5.99 10.66
CA PHE A 143 2.65 -6.03 10.39
C PHE A 143 3.46 -5.98 11.68
N THR A 144 4.71 -6.43 11.59
CA THR A 144 5.65 -6.46 12.71
C THR A 144 7.02 -5.95 12.27
N ASP A 145 7.91 -5.74 13.23
CA ASP A 145 9.31 -5.38 13.02
C ASP A 145 9.49 -4.06 12.24
N GLN A 146 8.52 -3.16 12.38
CA GLN A 146 8.55 -1.87 11.69
C GLN A 146 9.53 -0.88 12.32
N THR A 147 10.09 -0.03 11.46
CA THR A 147 10.81 1.18 11.83
C THR A 147 9.91 2.37 11.47
N THR A 148 9.82 3.36 12.33
CA THR A 148 9.03 4.56 12.07
C THR A 148 9.93 5.70 11.65
N TYR A 149 9.62 6.33 10.51
CA TYR A 149 10.33 7.49 9.99
C TYR A 149 9.46 8.73 10.10
N MET A 150 10.06 9.85 10.51
CA MET A 150 9.39 11.14 10.51
C MET A 150 9.77 11.87 9.22
N VAL A 151 8.78 12.14 8.35
CA VAL A 151 9.03 12.74 7.04
C VAL A 151 8.06 13.87 6.75
N GLU A 152 8.44 14.70 5.78
CA GLU A 152 7.55 15.72 5.22
C GLU A 152 6.86 15.15 3.98
N PRO A 153 5.50 15.24 3.90
CA PRO A 153 4.79 14.76 2.70
C PRO A 153 5.27 15.49 1.44
N LYS A 154 5.70 14.73 0.43
CA LYS A 154 6.15 15.26 -0.85
C LYS A 154 5.75 14.34 -1.99
N LYS A 155 5.19 14.93 -3.03
CA LYS A 155 4.90 14.23 -4.26
C LYS A 155 6.14 14.07 -5.15
#